data_5a8227e561d09da34e5a1efc9bcd9838
#
_entry.id   5a8227e561d09da34e5a1efc9bcd9838
#
_cell.length_a   1.000
_cell.length_b   1.000
_cell.length_c   1.000
_cell.angle_alpha   90.00
_cell.angle_beta   90.00
_cell.angle_gamma   90.00
#
_symmetry.space_group_name_H-M   'P 1'
#
loop_
_entity.id
_entity.type
_entity.pdbx_description
1 polymer ?
#
loop_
_entity_poly.entity_id
_entity_poly.type
_entity_poly.pdbx_seq_one_letter_code
_entity_poly.pdbx_strand_id
1 'polypeptide(L)'
;KDRIVPLSPKILEMLRVYFKLFKPTTWLFEGQIQSERYSAKSLQSVLKQALKKVNITKPVTLHWLRHSYATHLLESGTDLRYIQELLGHNSSRTTEIYTHVSTNSIQHIKSPFDDL
;
A
#
# COMPACT_ATOMS: atom_id res chain seq x y z
N LYS A 1 8.41 -7.03 7.45
CA LYS A 1 8.55 -8.16 6.55
C LYS A 1 8.25 -7.74 5.12
N ASP A 2 9.14 -8.08 4.22
CA ASP A 2 8.99 -7.72 2.82
C ASP A 2 7.88 -8.53 2.14
N ARG A 3 7.20 -7.90 1.21
CA ARG A 3 6.18 -8.57 0.41
C ARG A 3 6.09 -7.91 -0.97
N ILE A 4 5.56 -8.66 -1.92
CA ILE A 4 5.34 -8.18 -3.27
C ILE A 4 3.88 -7.74 -3.40
N VAL A 5 3.68 -6.54 -3.92
CA VAL A 5 2.35 -5.97 -4.14
C VAL A 5 2.24 -5.47 -5.58
N PRO A 6 1.02 -5.41 -6.14
CA PRO A 6 0.85 -4.83 -7.46
C PRO A 6 1.13 -3.34 -7.44
N LEU A 7 1.72 -2.84 -8.52
CA LEU A 7 2.00 -1.42 -8.67
C LEU A 7 1.03 -0.82 -9.68
N SER A 8 0.17 0.06 -9.18
CA SER A 8 -0.79 0.78 -10.02
C SER A 8 -0.05 1.65 -11.05
N PRO A 9 -0.46 1.66 -12.34
CA PRO A 9 0.10 2.58 -13.34
C PRO A 9 0.00 4.05 -12.93
N LYS A 10 -1.08 4.46 -12.29
CA LYS A 10 -1.24 5.83 -11.79
C LYS A 10 -0.23 6.15 -10.70
N ILE A 11 0.01 5.22 -9.77
CA ILE A 11 1.00 5.37 -8.70
C ILE A 11 2.40 5.40 -9.29
N LEU A 12 2.71 4.54 -10.27
CA LEU A 12 4.02 4.52 -10.93
C LEU A 12 4.33 5.88 -11.56
N GLU A 13 3.36 6.49 -12.22
CA GLU A 13 3.51 7.80 -12.83
C GLU A 13 3.82 8.88 -11.76
N MET A 14 3.10 8.87 -10.66
CA MET A 14 3.35 9.76 -9.52
C MET A 14 4.72 9.55 -8.91
N LEU A 15 5.14 8.29 -8.76
CA LEU A 15 6.46 7.95 -8.23
C LEU A 15 7.59 8.41 -9.14
N ARG A 16 7.41 8.37 -10.45
CA ARG A 16 8.41 8.89 -11.41
C ARG A 16 8.60 10.40 -11.25
N VAL A 17 7.52 11.15 -11.08
CA VAL A 17 7.59 12.60 -10.83
C VAL A 17 8.32 12.85 -9.51
N TYR A 18 7.94 12.14 -8.45
CA TYR A 18 8.58 12.23 -7.14
C TYR A 18 10.08 11.94 -7.23
N PHE A 19 10.46 10.87 -7.90
CA PHE A 19 11.86 10.46 -8.05
C PHE A 19 12.69 11.53 -8.76
N LYS A 20 12.16 12.15 -9.80
CA LYS A 20 12.85 13.23 -10.54
C LYS A 20 13.05 14.46 -9.68
N LEU A 21 12.09 14.77 -8.80
CA LEU A 21 12.14 15.97 -7.95
C LEU A 21 13.06 15.79 -6.75
N PHE A 22 13.00 14.65 -6.09
CA PHE A 22 13.65 14.45 -4.79
C PHE A 22 14.89 13.54 -4.85
N LYS A 23 15.07 12.78 -5.92
CA LYS A 23 16.24 11.91 -6.17
C LYS A 23 16.67 11.09 -4.94
N PRO A 24 15.75 10.26 -4.38
CA PRO A 24 16.09 9.44 -3.22
C PRO A 24 17.22 8.46 -3.55
N THR A 25 18.08 8.16 -2.58
CA THR A 25 19.28 7.33 -2.79
C THR A 25 19.15 5.93 -2.23
N THR A 26 18.92 5.78 -0.93
CA THR A 26 18.88 4.47 -0.27
C THR A 26 17.49 3.87 -0.24
N TRP A 27 16.49 4.66 0.12
CA TRP A 27 15.09 4.25 0.20
C TRP A 27 14.26 5.13 -0.71
N LEU A 28 13.22 4.59 -1.30
CA LEU A 28 12.31 5.39 -2.14
C LEU A 28 11.70 6.52 -1.31
N PHE A 29 11.22 6.22 -0.11
CA PHE A 29 10.73 7.22 0.83
C PHE A 29 11.69 7.27 2.01
N GLU A 30 12.55 8.29 2.00
CA GLU A 30 13.57 8.49 3.03
C GLU A 30 13.04 9.34 4.17
N GLY A 31 13.49 9.07 5.40
CA GLY A 31 13.18 9.88 6.57
C GLY A 31 14.00 11.16 6.60
N GLN A 32 13.97 11.86 7.73
CA GLN A 32 14.77 13.08 7.94
C GLN A 32 16.26 12.79 7.86
N ILE A 33 16.66 11.60 8.31
CA ILE A 33 18.03 11.10 8.13
C ILE A 33 18.04 10.30 6.83
N GLN A 34 18.92 10.68 5.90
CA GLN A 34 18.95 10.17 4.54
C GLN A 34 19.13 8.65 4.43
N SER A 35 19.75 8.02 5.42
CA SER A 35 19.94 6.56 5.45
C SER A 35 18.78 5.80 6.04
N GLU A 36 17.78 6.47 6.58
CA GLU A 36 16.63 5.85 7.25
C GLU A 36 15.37 5.92 6.41
N ARG A 37 14.52 4.91 6.58
CA ARG A 37 13.22 4.85 5.91
C ARG A 37 12.25 5.87 6.51
N TYR A 38 11.30 6.31 5.68
CA TYR A 38 10.18 7.11 6.17
C TYR A 38 9.36 6.27 7.16
N SER A 39 9.11 6.79 8.35
CA SER A 39 8.45 6.01 9.40
C SER A 39 6.93 5.96 9.22
N ALA A 40 6.31 4.89 9.74
CA ALA A 40 4.86 4.77 9.77
C ALA A 40 4.21 5.92 10.58
N LYS A 41 4.88 6.36 11.64
CA LYS A 41 4.42 7.49 12.45
C LYS A 41 4.39 8.78 11.65
N SER A 42 5.42 9.03 10.84
CA SER A 42 5.47 10.21 9.95
C SER A 42 4.37 10.15 8.89
N LEU A 43 4.13 8.98 8.32
CA LEU A 43 3.08 8.77 7.33
C LEU A 43 1.69 9.01 7.95
N GLN A 44 1.47 8.54 9.18
CA GLN A 44 0.22 8.81 9.91
C GLN A 44 0.02 10.31 10.14
N SER A 45 1.08 11.05 10.44
CA SER A 45 1.02 12.50 10.60
C SER A 45 0.64 13.21 9.30
N VAL A 46 1.18 12.76 8.17
CA VAL A 46 0.84 13.29 6.84
C VAL A 46 -0.64 13.07 6.54
N LEU A 47 -1.14 11.87 6.81
CA LEU A 47 -2.56 11.57 6.64
C LEU A 47 -3.43 12.49 7.49
N LYS A 48 -3.07 12.69 8.74
CA LYS A 48 -3.78 13.55 9.67
C LYS A 48 -3.85 14.99 9.16
N GLN A 49 -2.72 15.51 8.65
CA GLN A 49 -2.67 16.85 8.05
C GLN A 49 -3.56 16.96 6.81
N ALA A 50 -3.55 15.93 5.95
CA ALA A 50 -4.37 15.90 4.75
C ALA A 50 -5.85 15.92 5.09
N LEU A 51 -6.27 15.12 6.08
CA LEU A 51 -7.66 15.08 6.57
C LEU A 51 -8.11 16.44 7.08
N LYS A 52 -7.24 17.12 7.81
CA LYS A 52 -7.51 18.46 8.34
C LYS A 52 -7.70 19.48 7.22
N LYS A 53 -6.86 19.41 6.19
CA LYS A 53 -6.93 20.34 5.04
C LYS A 53 -8.24 20.23 4.27
N VAL A 54 -8.83 19.03 4.19
CA VAL A 54 -10.08 18.79 3.46
C VAL A 54 -11.30 18.75 4.38
N ASN A 55 -11.13 19.11 5.66
CA ASN A 55 -12.19 19.19 6.66
C ASN A 55 -12.92 17.85 6.90
N ILE A 56 -12.19 16.75 6.84
CA ILE A 56 -12.72 15.44 7.23
C ILE A 56 -12.48 15.28 8.73
N THR A 57 -13.58 15.18 9.49
CA THR A 57 -13.54 15.08 10.96
C THR A 57 -13.49 13.64 11.47
N LYS A 58 -13.76 12.65 10.62
CA LYS A 58 -13.69 11.23 10.98
C LYS A 58 -12.25 10.86 11.38
N PRO A 59 -12.07 9.99 12.39
CA PRO A 59 -10.73 9.59 12.86
C PRO A 59 -10.08 8.56 11.93
N VAL A 60 -9.89 8.91 10.69
CA VAL A 60 -9.30 8.03 9.67
C VAL A 60 -7.84 7.77 9.99
N THR A 61 -7.43 6.51 9.93
CA THR A 61 -6.04 6.08 10.14
C THR A 61 -5.52 5.36 8.90
N LEU A 62 -4.22 5.08 8.87
CA LEU A 62 -3.62 4.24 7.82
C LEU A 62 -4.29 2.87 7.78
N HIS A 63 -4.68 2.34 8.93
CA HIS A 63 -5.37 1.05 9.01
C HIS A 63 -6.74 1.09 8.31
N TRP A 64 -7.44 2.21 8.39
CA TRP A 64 -8.70 2.40 7.64
C TRP A 64 -8.47 2.35 6.14
N LEU A 65 -7.39 2.97 5.65
CA LEU A 65 -7.05 2.93 4.23
C LEU A 65 -6.75 1.50 3.78
N ARG A 66 -6.03 0.75 4.59
CA ARG A 66 -5.74 -0.66 4.36
C ARG A 66 -7.04 -1.48 4.29
N HIS A 67 -7.94 -1.25 5.22
CA HIS A 67 -9.24 -1.93 5.27
C HIS A 67 -10.10 -1.57 4.04
N SER A 68 -10.10 -0.30 3.66
CA SER A 68 -10.80 0.18 2.47
C SER A 68 -10.27 -0.49 1.20
N TYR A 69 -8.96 -0.62 1.07
CA TYR A 69 -8.31 -1.30 -0.05
C TYR A 69 -8.78 -2.76 -0.14
N ALA A 70 -8.78 -3.46 0.99
CA ALA A 70 -9.24 -4.85 1.06
C ALA A 70 -10.71 -4.98 0.65
N THR A 71 -11.55 -4.07 1.14
CA THR A 71 -12.99 -4.06 0.84
C THR A 71 -13.24 -3.83 -0.65
N HIS A 72 -12.55 -2.88 -1.25
CA HIS A 72 -12.67 -2.61 -2.69
C HIS A 72 -12.24 -3.82 -3.53
N LEU A 73 -11.18 -4.52 -3.14
CA LEU A 73 -10.74 -5.73 -3.83
C LEU A 73 -11.79 -6.84 -3.71
N LEU A 74 -12.39 -7.03 -2.53
CA LEU A 74 -13.45 -8.01 -2.33
C LEU A 74 -14.67 -7.70 -3.21
N GLU A 75 -15.07 -6.45 -3.25
CA GLU A 75 -16.20 -5.99 -4.06
C GLU A 75 -15.96 -6.17 -5.56
N SER A 76 -14.70 -6.06 -6.01
CA SER A 76 -14.34 -6.33 -7.40
C SER A 76 -14.13 -7.80 -7.73
N GLY A 77 -14.38 -8.70 -6.79
CA GLY A 77 -14.33 -10.15 -7.02
C GLY A 77 -12.96 -10.79 -6.83
N THR A 78 -12.02 -10.09 -6.22
CA THR A 78 -10.69 -10.66 -5.93
C THR A 78 -10.81 -11.73 -4.85
N ASP A 79 -10.18 -12.88 -5.06
CA ASP A 79 -10.18 -13.98 -4.10
C ASP A 79 -9.55 -13.55 -2.78
N LEU A 80 -10.19 -13.92 -1.67
CA LEU A 80 -9.76 -13.57 -0.33
C LEU A 80 -8.30 -13.97 -0.04
N ARG A 81 -7.85 -15.08 -0.61
CA ARG A 81 -6.47 -15.57 -0.42
C ARG A 81 -5.45 -14.57 -0.96
N TYR A 82 -5.72 -13.98 -2.13
CA TYR A 82 -4.85 -12.96 -2.71
C TYR A 82 -4.83 -11.70 -1.86
N ILE A 83 -5.99 -11.30 -1.35
CA ILE A 83 -6.10 -10.12 -0.48
C ILE A 83 -5.27 -10.31 0.79
N GLN A 84 -5.39 -11.48 1.42
CA GLN A 84 -4.61 -11.80 2.62
C GLN A 84 -3.11 -11.77 2.36
N GLU A 85 -2.68 -12.30 1.21
CA GLU A 85 -1.28 -12.28 0.81
C GLU A 85 -0.78 -10.85 0.63
N LEU A 86 -1.53 -10.01 -0.06
CA LEU A 86 -1.18 -8.60 -0.28
C LEU A 86 -1.05 -7.83 1.02
N LEU A 87 -1.91 -8.12 1.99
CA LEU A 87 -1.92 -7.43 3.28
C LEU A 87 -0.93 -8.03 4.29
N GLY A 88 -0.34 -9.18 3.97
CA GLY A 88 0.64 -9.81 4.85
C GLY A 88 0.03 -10.43 6.10
N HIS A 89 -1.19 -10.96 6.01
CA HIS A 89 -1.82 -11.68 7.11
C HIS A 89 -1.13 -13.03 7.29
N ASN A 90 -0.28 -13.11 8.30
CA ASN A 90 0.50 -14.31 8.61
C ASN A 90 -0.21 -15.19 9.64
N SER A 91 -1.16 -16.02 9.22
CA SER A 91 -1.53 -17.19 10.00
C SER A 91 -0.84 -18.40 9.38
N SER A 92 -0.53 -19.42 10.19
CA SER A 92 0.05 -20.67 9.69
C SER A 92 -0.84 -21.35 8.65
N ARG A 93 -2.15 -21.25 8.80
CA ARG A 93 -3.12 -21.73 7.82
C ARG A 93 -3.05 -20.96 6.50
N THR A 94 -2.83 -19.66 6.59
CA THR A 94 -2.72 -18.80 5.43
C THR A 94 -1.45 -19.12 4.63
N THR A 95 -0.33 -19.38 5.33
CA THR A 95 0.95 -19.71 4.71
C THR A 95 0.86 -20.95 3.83
N GLU A 96 0.19 -22.00 4.30
CA GLU A 96 0.01 -23.26 3.53
C GLU A 96 -0.79 -23.01 2.25
N ILE A 97 -1.80 -22.18 2.31
CA ILE A 97 -2.64 -21.83 1.15
C ILE A 97 -1.84 -21.01 0.14
N TYR A 98 -0.97 -20.10 0.61
CA TYR A 98 -0.25 -19.16 -0.25
C TYR A 98 1.03 -19.68 -0.86
N THR A 99 1.53 -20.83 -0.44
CA THR A 99 2.66 -21.47 -1.13
C THR A 99 2.36 -21.73 -2.61
N HIS A 100 1.09 -21.73 -2.99
CA HIS A 100 0.65 -21.96 -4.36
C HIS A 100 0.28 -20.67 -5.11
N VAL A 101 0.26 -19.52 -4.42
CA VAL A 101 -0.06 -18.25 -5.08
C VAL A 101 1.19 -17.72 -5.76
N SER A 102 1.15 -17.67 -7.08
CA SER A 102 2.26 -17.17 -7.88
C SER A 102 2.43 -15.65 -7.71
N THR A 103 3.68 -15.19 -7.57
CA THR A 103 4.03 -13.77 -7.57
C THR A 103 3.45 -13.04 -8.79
N ASN A 104 3.47 -13.70 -9.94
CA ASN A 104 2.93 -13.18 -11.18
C ASN A 104 1.43 -12.90 -11.07
N SER A 105 0.68 -13.81 -10.45
CA SER A 105 -0.77 -13.62 -10.24
C SER A 105 -1.05 -12.41 -9.35
N ILE A 106 -0.25 -12.23 -8.30
CA ILE A 106 -0.40 -11.07 -7.39
C ILE A 106 -0.12 -9.76 -8.14
N GLN A 107 0.90 -9.73 -8.98
CA GLN A 107 1.27 -8.54 -9.74
C GLN A 107 0.21 -8.13 -10.77
N HIS A 108 -0.63 -9.06 -11.20
CA HIS A 108 -1.72 -8.77 -12.15
C HIS A 108 -3.00 -8.27 -11.49
N ILE A 109 -3.08 -8.24 -10.17
CA ILE A 109 -4.23 -7.68 -9.47
C ILE A 109 -4.25 -6.16 -9.69
N LYS A 110 -5.38 -5.68 -10.20
CA LYS A 110 -5.57 -4.25 -10.45
C LYS A 110 -5.77 -3.49 -9.13
N SER A 111 -5.03 -2.42 -8.95
CA SER A 111 -5.20 -1.56 -7.79
C SER A 111 -6.54 -0.81 -7.86
N PRO A 112 -7.31 -0.75 -6.76
CA PRO A 112 -8.52 0.07 -6.71
C PRO A 112 -8.30 1.54 -7.05
N PHE A 113 -7.07 2.04 -6.83
CA PHE A 113 -6.71 3.42 -7.17
C PHE A 113 -6.90 3.71 -8.67
N ASP A 114 -6.68 2.72 -9.53
CA ASP A 114 -6.79 2.90 -10.99
C ASP A 114 -8.25 3.04 -11.45
N ASP A 115 -9.21 2.71 -10.61
CA ASP A 115 -10.64 2.86 -10.89
C ASP A 115 -11.24 4.17 -10.35
N LEU A 116 -10.42 4.99 -9.71
CA LEU A 116 -10.87 6.28 -9.18
C LEU A 116 -10.90 7.39 -10.22
#